data_be548d9f20cd1243a4977fbd4408556f
#
_entry.id   be548d9f20cd1243a4977fbd4408556f
#
_cell.length_a   1.000
_cell.length_b   1.000
_cell.length_c   1.000
_cell.angle_alpha   90.00
_cell.angle_beta   90.00
_cell.angle_gamma   90.00
#
_symmetry.space_group_name_H-M   'P 1'
#
loop_
_entity.id
_entity.type
_entity.pdbx_description
1 polymer ?
#
loop_
_entity_poly.entity_id
_entity_poly.type
_entity_poly.pdbx_seq_one_letter_code
_entity_poly.pdbx_strand_id
1 'polypeptide(L)'
;MLLRYLKQPYVVAYILAGVLLGEHGFELITDKALISAMGEFGLILLLFFIGMEISLPDLLKNWKLASLGTLLQIFGSVLFVGLIGYFLNWDLNRIIILGFIISLSSSAVVIKLLQDSEEVHSPTGKNVVSILLMQDILIVPMLIATNYLSGQLPPAESILMQIIGGILIIGGIIYILKKKEISLPFSARFEHDHELQVFTAFIICFGFALLTAIFGLSAALGAFVGGIVVHAARSTEWFHDSLHSFRVVF
;
A
#
# COMPACT_ATOMS: atom_id res chain seq x y z
N MET A 1 13.96 -6.76 -23.25
CA MET A 1 13.57 -6.79 -24.68
C MET A 1 12.68 -7.98 -25.04
N LEU A 2 13.01 -9.22 -24.67
CA LEU A 2 12.24 -10.44 -25.03
C LEU A 2 10.79 -10.38 -24.49
N LEU A 3 10.59 -10.04 -23.23
CA LEU A 3 9.26 -9.97 -22.59
C LEU A 3 8.39 -8.84 -23.14
N ARG A 4 8.98 -7.74 -23.58
CA ARG A 4 8.26 -6.68 -24.29
C ARG A 4 7.71 -7.17 -25.64
N TYR A 5 8.47 -8.00 -26.34
CA TYR A 5 8.00 -8.66 -27.58
C TYR A 5 6.82 -9.61 -27.32
N LEU A 6 6.81 -10.27 -26.14
CA LEU A 6 5.74 -11.16 -25.69
C LEU A 6 4.56 -10.40 -25.04
N LYS A 7 4.57 -9.06 -25.05
CA LYS A 7 3.55 -8.21 -24.40
C LYS A 7 3.30 -8.55 -22.93
N GLN A 8 4.33 -9.04 -22.22
CA GLN A 8 4.21 -9.35 -20.80
C GLN A 8 4.47 -8.11 -19.94
N PRO A 9 3.78 -7.95 -18.80
CA PRO A 9 4.04 -6.88 -17.86
C PRO A 9 5.49 -6.87 -17.37
N TYR A 10 6.06 -5.68 -17.14
CA TYR A 10 7.45 -5.54 -16.66
C TYR A 10 7.68 -6.26 -15.34
N VAL A 11 6.66 -6.37 -14.47
CA VAL A 11 6.72 -7.11 -13.20
C VAL A 11 7.19 -8.55 -13.41
N VAL A 12 6.75 -9.22 -14.46
CA VAL A 12 7.19 -10.58 -14.79
C VAL A 12 8.70 -10.61 -15.08
N ALA A 13 9.21 -9.57 -15.78
CA ALA A 13 10.64 -9.44 -16.05
C ALA A 13 11.46 -9.28 -14.75
N TYR A 14 10.97 -8.47 -13.82
CA TYR A 14 11.63 -8.24 -12.52
C TYR A 14 11.66 -9.51 -11.67
N ILE A 15 10.54 -10.26 -11.62
CA ILE A 15 10.49 -11.54 -10.91
C ILE A 15 11.48 -12.54 -11.50
N LEU A 16 11.51 -12.70 -12.85
CA LEU A 16 12.44 -13.60 -13.50
C LEU A 16 13.89 -13.18 -13.29
N ALA A 17 14.19 -11.89 -13.37
CA ALA A 17 15.53 -11.37 -13.08
C ALA A 17 15.92 -11.64 -11.62
N GLY A 18 15.00 -11.44 -10.66
CA GLY A 18 15.21 -11.73 -9.25
C GLY A 18 15.50 -13.21 -8.98
N VAL A 19 14.77 -14.12 -9.64
CA VAL A 19 15.02 -15.58 -9.54
C VAL A 19 16.39 -15.94 -10.12
N LEU A 20 16.75 -15.37 -11.28
CA LEU A 20 18.04 -15.65 -11.91
C LEU A 20 19.25 -15.11 -11.13
N LEU A 21 19.12 -13.91 -10.53
CA LEU A 21 20.20 -13.26 -9.80
C LEU A 21 20.27 -13.70 -8.32
N GLY A 22 19.18 -14.23 -7.79
CA GLY A 22 19.02 -14.63 -6.39
C GLY A 22 19.62 -16.00 -6.05
N GLU A 23 19.29 -16.48 -4.86
CA GLU A 23 19.81 -17.69 -4.22
C GLU A 23 19.53 -19.00 -5.03
N HIS A 24 18.48 -19.00 -5.88
CA HIS A 24 18.07 -20.16 -6.67
C HIS A 24 18.58 -20.12 -8.13
N GLY A 25 19.35 -19.09 -8.50
CA GLY A 25 19.91 -18.89 -9.82
C GLY A 25 21.43 -18.78 -9.82
N PHE A 26 21.96 -17.61 -10.20
CA PHE A 26 23.41 -17.35 -10.25
C PHE A 26 24.02 -16.97 -8.90
N GLU A 27 23.25 -16.88 -7.83
CA GLU A 27 23.70 -16.52 -6.47
C GLU A 27 24.47 -15.20 -6.38
N LEU A 28 24.18 -14.25 -7.30
CA LEU A 28 24.85 -12.95 -7.34
C LEU A 28 24.36 -12.01 -6.23
N ILE A 29 23.10 -12.16 -5.82
CA ILE A 29 22.48 -11.36 -4.77
C ILE A 29 21.79 -12.31 -3.80
N THR A 30 22.42 -12.56 -2.65
CA THR A 30 21.99 -13.55 -1.65
C THR A 30 21.60 -12.95 -0.31
N ASP A 31 21.93 -11.66 -0.07
CA ASP A 31 21.56 -10.98 1.17
C ASP A 31 20.05 -10.67 1.21
N LYS A 32 19.29 -11.56 1.86
CA LYS A 32 17.83 -11.45 2.01
C LYS A 32 17.41 -10.20 2.78
N ALA A 33 18.23 -9.77 3.76
CA ALA A 33 17.90 -8.59 4.56
C ALA A 33 18.01 -7.32 3.71
N LEU A 34 19.07 -7.21 2.91
CA LEU A 34 19.25 -6.10 1.99
C LEU A 34 18.15 -6.06 0.91
N ILE A 35 17.84 -7.22 0.31
CA ILE A 35 16.78 -7.33 -0.72
C ILE A 35 15.43 -6.88 -0.14
N SER A 36 15.09 -7.36 1.07
CA SER A 36 13.83 -7.00 1.74
C SER A 36 13.78 -5.50 2.06
N ALA A 37 14.86 -4.94 2.60
CA ALA A 37 14.93 -3.51 2.93
C ALA A 37 14.80 -2.62 1.68
N MET A 38 15.45 -2.99 0.57
CA MET A 38 15.33 -2.26 -0.70
C MET A 38 13.93 -2.38 -1.31
N GLY A 39 13.31 -3.56 -1.20
CA GLY A 39 11.94 -3.79 -1.64
C GLY A 39 10.94 -2.94 -0.83
N GLU A 40 11.08 -2.90 0.49
CA GLU A 40 10.25 -2.07 1.37
C GLU A 40 10.43 -0.58 1.09
N PHE A 41 11.66 -0.13 0.89
CA PHE A 41 11.97 1.24 0.51
C PHE A 41 11.30 1.63 -0.82
N GLY A 42 11.41 0.78 -1.85
CA GLY A 42 10.76 1.00 -3.15
C GLY A 42 9.23 1.02 -3.03
N LEU A 43 8.64 0.12 -2.22
CA LEU A 43 7.20 0.08 -1.97
C LEU A 43 6.69 1.35 -1.28
N ILE A 44 7.41 1.84 -0.28
CA ILE A 44 7.09 3.09 0.43
C ILE A 44 7.05 4.26 -0.55
N LEU A 45 8.08 4.41 -1.39
CA LEU A 45 8.13 5.47 -2.41
C LEU A 45 7.03 5.32 -3.45
N LEU A 46 6.81 4.12 -3.97
CA LEU A 46 5.76 3.85 -4.95
C LEU A 46 4.39 4.28 -4.42
N LEU A 47 4.03 3.87 -3.22
CA LEU A 47 2.74 4.21 -2.63
C LEU A 47 2.62 5.69 -2.27
N PHE A 48 3.71 6.35 -1.90
CA PHE A 48 3.74 7.80 -1.72
C PHE A 48 3.42 8.53 -3.04
N PHE A 49 4.08 8.18 -4.14
CA PHE A 49 3.81 8.77 -5.45
C PHE A 49 2.37 8.58 -5.91
N ILE A 50 1.81 7.39 -5.70
CA ILE A 50 0.41 7.12 -6.00
C ILE A 50 -0.52 7.94 -5.11
N GLY A 51 -0.19 8.05 -3.82
CA GLY A 51 -0.93 8.93 -2.91
C GLY A 51 -0.99 10.37 -3.39
N MET A 52 0.08 10.88 -4.00
CA MET A 52 0.09 12.22 -4.59
C MET A 52 -0.78 12.36 -5.85
N GLU A 53 -1.08 11.28 -6.55
CA GLU A 53 -1.91 11.30 -7.75
C GLU A 53 -3.41 11.16 -7.48
N ILE A 54 -3.76 10.58 -6.33
CA ILE A 54 -5.13 10.21 -6.03
C ILE A 54 -5.82 11.26 -5.19
N SER A 55 -6.97 11.75 -5.67
CA SER A 55 -7.78 12.68 -4.91
C SER A 55 -8.56 11.94 -3.81
N LEU A 56 -8.43 12.41 -2.57
CA LEU A 56 -9.12 11.87 -1.41
C LEU A 56 -10.66 11.86 -1.55
N PRO A 57 -11.33 12.91 -2.11
CA PRO A 57 -12.77 12.87 -2.37
C PRO A 57 -13.20 11.72 -3.27
N ASP A 58 -12.41 11.38 -4.29
CA ASP A 58 -12.72 10.27 -5.20
C ASP A 58 -12.65 8.91 -4.49
N LEU A 59 -11.65 8.72 -3.62
CA LEU A 59 -11.54 7.50 -2.80
C LEU A 59 -12.76 7.33 -1.88
N LEU A 60 -13.16 8.41 -1.21
CA LEU A 60 -14.28 8.36 -0.28
C LEU A 60 -15.63 8.20 -0.97
N LYS A 61 -15.78 8.66 -2.20
CA LYS A 61 -16.99 8.42 -2.97
C LYS A 61 -17.24 6.93 -3.18
N ASN A 62 -16.17 6.14 -3.29
CA ASN A 62 -16.23 4.71 -3.59
C ASN A 62 -16.11 3.81 -2.34
N TRP A 63 -16.15 4.37 -1.12
CA TRP A 63 -15.91 3.61 0.12
C TRP A 63 -16.87 2.41 0.29
N LYS A 64 -18.14 2.54 -0.13
CA LYS A 64 -19.14 1.44 -0.07
C LYS A 64 -18.76 0.30 -0.98
N LEU A 65 -18.34 0.61 -2.20
CA LEU A 65 -17.86 -0.38 -3.17
C LEU A 65 -16.58 -1.05 -2.67
N ALA A 66 -15.63 -0.27 -2.16
CA ALA A 66 -14.39 -0.78 -1.60
C ALA A 66 -14.65 -1.74 -0.42
N SER A 67 -15.47 -1.32 0.55
CA SER A 67 -15.80 -2.15 1.71
C SER A 67 -16.54 -3.42 1.32
N LEU A 68 -17.59 -3.30 0.49
CA LEU A 68 -18.37 -4.46 0.06
C LEU A 68 -17.53 -5.41 -0.80
N GLY A 69 -16.74 -4.87 -1.74
CA GLY A 69 -15.85 -5.66 -2.59
C GLY A 69 -14.84 -6.45 -1.78
N THR A 70 -14.16 -5.80 -0.81
CA THR A 70 -13.19 -6.46 0.06
C THR A 70 -13.85 -7.53 0.94
N LEU A 71 -15.01 -7.23 1.54
CA LEU A 71 -15.73 -8.22 2.36
C LEU A 71 -16.19 -9.43 1.53
N LEU A 72 -16.70 -9.21 0.31
CA LEU A 72 -17.07 -10.30 -0.60
C LEU A 72 -15.85 -11.12 -1.02
N GLN A 73 -14.70 -10.48 -1.23
CA GLN A 73 -13.45 -11.16 -1.55
C GLN A 73 -12.96 -12.02 -0.39
N ILE A 74 -12.97 -11.51 0.85
CA ILE A 74 -12.62 -12.28 2.05
C ILE A 74 -13.57 -13.47 2.20
N PHE A 75 -14.87 -13.22 2.14
CA PHE A 75 -15.89 -14.27 2.26
C PHE A 75 -15.73 -15.34 1.16
N GLY A 76 -15.58 -14.92 -0.10
CA GLY A 76 -15.38 -15.81 -1.23
C GLY A 76 -14.12 -16.66 -1.11
N SER A 77 -13.02 -16.07 -0.62
CA SER A 77 -11.76 -16.79 -0.36
C SER A 77 -11.92 -17.83 0.75
N VAL A 78 -12.55 -17.46 1.87
CA VAL A 78 -12.82 -18.39 2.97
C VAL A 78 -13.75 -19.50 2.52
N LEU A 79 -14.79 -19.20 1.74
CA LEU A 79 -15.70 -20.20 1.19
C LEU A 79 -14.97 -21.16 0.24
N PHE A 80 -14.13 -20.63 -0.66
CA PHE A 80 -13.36 -21.45 -1.58
C PHE A 80 -12.38 -22.39 -0.86
N VAL A 81 -11.62 -21.85 0.11
CA VAL A 81 -10.74 -22.67 0.96
C VAL A 81 -11.54 -23.66 1.79
N GLY A 82 -12.74 -23.28 2.26
CA GLY A 82 -13.66 -24.13 2.99
C GLY A 82 -14.11 -25.35 2.18
N LEU A 83 -14.43 -25.15 0.91
CA LEU A 83 -14.76 -26.27 0.01
C LEU A 83 -13.59 -27.25 -0.12
N ILE A 84 -12.36 -26.77 -0.31
CA ILE A 84 -11.18 -27.63 -0.38
C ILE A 84 -10.94 -28.32 0.97
N GLY A 85 -11.00 -27.55 2.06
CA GLY A 85 -10.78 -28.03 3.41
C GLY A 85 -11.77 -29.10 3.86
N TYR A 86 -13.02 -29.01 3.40
CA TYR A 86 -14.04 -30.05 3.64
C TYR A 86 -13.63 -31.41 3.07
N PHE A 87 -13.14 -31.45 1.84
CA PHE A 87 -12.66 -32.70 1.23
C PHE A 87 -11.36 -33.22 1.87
N LEU A 88 -10.55 -32.33 2.43
CA LEU A 88 -9.27 -32.68 3.05
C LEU A 88 -9.38 -32.83 4.58
N ASN A 89 -10.58 -32.73 5.15
CA ASN A 89 -10.84 -32.77 6.60
C ASN A 89 -9.98 -31.77 7.39
N TRP A 90 -9.87 -30.54 6.88
CA TRP A 90 -9.15 -29.49 7.56
C TRP A 90 -9.96 -28.89 8.72
N ASP A 91 -9.24 -28.49 9.76
CA ASP A 91 -9.81 -27.75 10.87
C ASP A 91 -10.32 -26.36 10.43
N LEU A 92 -11.39 -25.90 11.07
CA LEU A 92 -12.04 -24.61 10.73
C LEU A 92 -11.09 -23.42 10.87
N ASN A 93 -10.23 -23.43 11.92
CA ASN A 93 -9.26 -22.36 12.12
C ASN A 93 -8.28 -22.27 10.95
N ARG A 94 -7.81 -23.42 10.46
CA ARG A 94 -6.95 -23.50 9.27
C ARG A 94 -7.63 -22.96 8.02
N ILE A 95 -8.90 -23.30 7.83
CA ILE A 95 -9.70 -22.82 6.69
C ILE A 95 -9.80 -21.29 6.70
N ILE A 96 -10.14 -20.71 7.86
CA ILE A 96 -10.30 -19.26 8.01
C ILE A 96 -8.97 -18.54 7.78
N ILE A 97 -7.89 -19.01 8.40
CA ILE A 97 -6.55 -18.39 8.27
C ILE A 97 -6.07 -18.43 6.82
N LEU A 98 -6.19 -19.58 6.15
CA LEU A 98 -5.81 -19.69 4.74
C LEU A 98 -6.70 -18.85 3.83
N GLY A 99 -8.01 -18.77 4.13
CA GLY A 99 -8.94 -17.89 3.42
C GLY A 99 -8.55 -16.42 3.54
N PHE A 100 -8.13 -15.96 4.71
CA PHE A 100 -7.62 -14.62 4.91
C PHE A 100 -6.34 -14.38 4.10
N ILE A 101 -5.38 -15.30 4.14
CA ILE A 101 -4.12 -15.17 3.38
C ILE A 101 -4.40 -15.05 1.88
N ILE A 102 -5.28 -15.87 1.32
CA ILE A 102 -5.60 -15.86 -0.12
C ILE A 102 -6.41 -14.61 -0.51
N SER A 103 -7.19 -14.04 0.43
CA SER A 103 -7.97 -12.84 0.15
C SER A 103 -7.15 -11.57 -0.02
N LEU A 104 -5.91 -11.55 0.49
CA LEU A 104 -5.05 -10.38 0.40
C LEU A 104 -4.36 -10.33 -0.97
N SER A 105 -4.45 -9.17 -1.61
CA SER A 105 -3.78 -8.88 -2.89
C SER A 105 -2.49 -8.12 -2.65
N SER A 106 -1.52 -8.26 -3.56
CA SER A 106 -0.32 -7.42 -3.55
C SER A 106 -0.64 -6.04 -4.11
N SER A 107 -0.82 -5.06 -3.22
CA SER A 107 -1.09 -3.67 -3.60
C SER A 107 -0.03 -3.13 -4.55
N ALA A 108 1.27 -3.40 -4.28
CA ALA A 108 2.38 -2.95 -5.11
C ALA A 108 2.29 -3.48 -6.55
N VAL A 109 2.06 -4.78 -6.72
CA VAL A 109 1.98 -5.40 -8.06
C VAL A 109 0.78 -4.88 -8.84
N VAL A 110 -0.39 -4.81 -8.21
CA VAL A 110 -1.62 -4.36 -8.87
C VAL A 110 -1.52 -2.89 -9.28
N ILE A 111 -0.98 -2.04 -8.41
CA ILE A 111 -0.80 -0.62 -8.70
C ILE A 111 0.21 -0.44 -9.83
N LYS A 112 1.32 -1.17 -9.83
CA LYS A 112 2.30 -1.13 -10.92
C LYS A 112 1.68 -1.56 -12.26
N LEU A 113 0.84 -2.59 -12.26
CA LEU A 113 0.10 -3.00 -13.46
C LEU A 113 -0.85 -1.92 -13.97
N LEU A 114 -1.58 -1.23 -13.07
CA LEU A 114 -2.45 -0.12 -13.42
C LEU A 114 -1.66 1.07 -14.00
N GLN A 115 -0.46 1.36 -13.47
CA GLN A 115 0.43 2.39 -14.02
C GLN A 115 0.94 2.01 -15.42
N ASP A 116 1.43 0.78 -15.58
CA ASP A 116 1.96 0.29 -16.86
C ASP A 116 0.87 0.24 -17.95
N SER A 117 -0.41 0.12 -17.55
CA SER A 117 -1.58 0.15 -18.44
C SER A 117 -2.21 1.53 -18.61
N GLU A 118 -1.67 2.57 -17.94
CA GLU A 118 -2.22 3.94 -17.89
C GLU A 118 -3.66 4.01 -17.35
N GLU A 119 -4.07 3.02 -16.53
CA GLU A 119 -5.45 2.88 -16.03
C GLU A 119 -5.65 3.39 -14.59
N VAL A 120 -4.63 3.89 -13.91
CA VAL A 120 -4.73 4.37 -12.51
C VAL A 120 -5.86 5.39 -12.33
N HIS A 121 -6.01 6.30 -13.29
CA HIS A 121 -7.01 7.38 -13.24
C HIS A 121 -8.37 6.99 -13.83
N SER A 122 -8.49 5.80 -14.43
CA SER A 122 -9.76 5.28 -14.94
C SER A 122 -10.75 5.01 -13.80
N PRO A 123 -12.07 4.97 -14.08
CA PRO A 123 -13.06 4.58 -13.06
C PRO A 123 -12.76 3.19 -12.47
N THR A 124 -12.31 2.25 -13.29
CA THR A 124 -11.90 0.90 -12.85
C THR A 124 -10.67 0.96 -11.96
N GLY A 125 -9.63 1.69 -12.37
CA GLY A 125 -8.40 1.84 -11.59
C GLY A 125 -8.66 2.47 -10.22
N LYS A 126 -9.45 3.53 -10.14
CA LYS A 126 -9.87 4.15 -8.87
C LYS A 126 -10.60 3.18 -7.95
N ASN A 127 -11.48 2.35 -8.49
CA ASN A 127 -12.19 1.32 -7.73
C ASN A 127 -11.21 0.25 -7.20
N VAL A 128 -10.30 -0.23 -8.05
CA VAL A 128 -9.27 -1.21 -7.66
C VAL A 128 -8.39 -0.66 -6.54
N VAL A 129 -7.86 0.55 -6.70
CA VAL A 129 -7.05 1.19 -5.65
C VAL A 129 -7.84 1.35 -4.36
N SER A 130 -9.12 1.73 -4.42
CA SER A 130 -9.97 1.83 -3.23
C SER A 130 -10.15 0.49 -2.52
N ILE A 131 -10.29 -0.62 -3.26
CA ILE A 131 -10.37 -1.98 -2.71
C ILE A 131 -9.04 -2.36 -2.03
N LEU A 132 -7.90 -2.13 -2.69
CA LEU A 132 -6.58 -2.43 -2.14
C LEU A 132 -6.33 -1.71 -0.81
N LEU A 133 -6.68 -0.42 -0.74
CA LEU A 133 -6.57 0.36 0.50
C LEU A 133 -7.50 -0.16 1.60
N MET A 134 -8.70 -0.61 1.24
CA MET A 134 -9.60 -1.22 2.20
C MET A 134 -9.05 -2.56 2.72
N GLN A 135 -8.38 -3.35 1.87
CA GLN A 135 -7.68 -4.57 2.28
C GLN A 135 -6.55 -4.25 3.28
N ASP A 136 -5.74 -3.22 3.01
CA ASP A 136 -4.66 -2.80 3.90
C ASP A 136 -5.18 -2.34 5.28
N ILE A 137 -6.36 -1.73 5.34
CA ILE A 137 -7.03 -1.38 6.60
C ILE A 137 -7.55 -2.64 7.31
N LEU A 138 -8.13 -3.60 6.57
CA LEU A 138 -8.70 -4.81 7.14
C LEU A 138 -7.66 -5.85 7.55
N ILE A 139 -6.39 -5.71 7.14
CA ILE A 139 -5.33 -6.64 7.57
C ILE A 139 -5.18 -6.66 9.10
N VAL A 140 -5.37 -5.52 9.77
CA VAL A 140 -5.26 -5.41 11.23
C VAL A 140 -6.29 -6.28 11.95
N PRO A 141 -7.62 -6.14 11.72
CA PRO A 141 -8.60 -7.03 12.33
C PRO A 141 -8.44 -8.50 11.90
N MET A 142 -7.98 -8.77 10.67
CA MET A 142 -7.69 -10.13 10.22
C MET A 142 -6.52 -10.76 11.00
N LEU A 143 -5.44 -10.02 11.25
CA LEU A 143 -4.32 -10.48 12.07
C LEU A 143 -4.75 -10.74 13.52
N ILE A 144 -5.56 -9.87 14.10
CA ILE A 144 -6.11 -10.07 15.44
C ILE A 144 -6.95 -11.36 15.49
N ALA A 145 -7.84 -11.56 14.50
CA ALA A 145 -8.64 -12.77 14.40
C ALA A 145 -7.77 -14.03 14.21
N THR A 146 -6.73 -13.97 13.38
CA THR A 146 -5.78 -15.06 13.15
C THR A 146 -5.03 -15.43 14.43
N ASN A 147 -4.55 -14.46 15.20
CA ASN A 147 -3.87 -14.69 16.48
C ASN A 147 -4.82 -15.33 17.50
N TYR A 148 -6.08 -14.87 17.54
CA TYR A 148 -7.10 -15.48 18.39
C TYR A 148 -7.38 -16.95 18.02
N LEU A 149 -7.53 -17.24 16.72
CA LEU A 149 -7.79 -18.59 16.21
C LEU A 149 -6.59 -19.54 16.41
N SER A 150 -5.36 -19.01 16.41
CA SER A 150 -4.14 -19.79 16.68
C SER A 150 -3.84 -19.97 18.18
N GLY A 151 -4.67 -19.41 19.07
CA GLY A 151 -4.46 -19.46 20.53
C GLY A 151 -3.34 -18.53 21.02
N GLN A 152 -2.81 -17.67 20.17
CA GLN A 152 -1.79 -16.67 20.52
C GLN A 152 -2.44 -15.30 20.56
N LEU A 153 -2.86 -14.88 21.76
CA LEU A 153 -3.38 -13.51 21.93
C LEU A 153 -2.23 -12.51 21.85
N PRO A 154 -2.28 -11.54 20.93
CA PRO A 154 -1.32 -10.45 20.93
C PRO A 154 -1.44 -9.66 22.23
N PRO A 155 -0.35 -9.04 22.73
CA PRO A 155 -0.41 -8.17 23.88
C PRO A 155 -1.48 -7.10 23.69
N ALA A 156 -2.30 -6.87 24.71
CA ALA A 156 -3.37 -5.86 24.65
C ALA A 156 -2.84 -4.47 24.27
N GLU A 157 -1.59 -4.18 24.65
CA GLU A 157 -0.88 -2.96 24.30
C GLU A 157 -0.69 -2.82 22.76
N SER A 158 -0.30 -3.88 22.07
CA SER A 158 -0.14 -3.86 20.61
C SER A 158 -1.47 -3.61 19.89
N ILE A 159 -2.55 -4.24 20.35
CA ILE A 159 -3.90 -4.01 19.79
C ILE A 159 -4.33 -2.56 20.01
N LEU A 160 -4.12 -2.05 21.23
CA LEU A 160 -4.45 -0.66 21.58
C LEU A 160 -3.68 0.33 20.71
N MET A 161 -2.37 0.11 20.52
CA MET A 161 -1.53 0.95 19.65
C MET A 161 -2.04 0.96 18.20
N GLN A 162 -2.39 -0.20 17.64
CA GLN A 162 -2.93 -0.29 16.27
C GLN A 162 -4.27 0.43 16.14
N ILE A 163 -5.16 0.30 17.13
CA ILE A 163 -6.45 1.03 17.15
C ILE A 163 -6.21 2.55 17.23
N ILE A 164 -5.33 2.99 18.11
CA ILE A 164 -4.98 4.41 18.23
C ILE A 164 -4.40 4.94 16.91
N GLY A 165 -3.46 4.21 16.31
CA GLY A 165 -2.86 4.56 15.01
C GLY A 165 -3.91 4.66 13.90
N GLY A 166 -4.82 3.69 13.82
CA GLY A 166 -5.93 3.70 12.87
C GLY A 166 -6.85 4.91 13.06
N ILE A 167 -7.22 5.22 14.30
CA ILE A 167 -8.05 6.41 14.63
C ILE A 167 -7.33 7.70 14.25
N LEU A 168 -6.03 7.80 14.52
CA LEU A 168 -5.23 8.99 14.16
C LEU A 168 -5.16 9.18 12.64
N ILE A 169 -4.97 8.11 11.86
CA ILE A 169 -4.96 8.17 10.40
C ILE A 169 -6.33 8.62 9.89
N ILE A 170 -7.40 7.97 10.32
CA ILE A 170 -8.78 8.31 9.91
C ILE A 170 -9.12 9.75 10.33
N GLY A 171 -8.76 10.15 11.54
CA GLY A 171 -8.95 11.50 12.03
C GLY A 171 -8.18 12.54 11.21
N GLY A 172 -6.93 12.24 10.83
CA GLY A 172 -6.12 13.06 9.93
C GLY A 172 -6.74 13.21 8.54
N ILE A 173 -7.22 12.11 7.97
CA ILE A 173 -7.94 12.10 6.69
C ILE A 173 -9.20 12.97 6.76
N ILE A 174 -10.02 12.82 7.81
CA ILE A 174 -11.23 13.64 8.01
C ILE A 174 -10.88 15.12 8.18
N TYR A 175 -9.79 15.43 8.91
CA TYR A 175 -9.31 16.80 9.09
C TYR A 175 -8.91 17.44 7.74
N ILE A 176 -8.18 16.69 6.90
CA ILE A 176 -7.78 17.10 5.54
C ILE A 176 -9.01 17.43 4.70
N LEU A 177 -10.02 16.56 4.74
CA LEU A 177 -11.27 16.76 3.99
C LEU A 177 -12.06 17.99 4.40
N LYS A 178 -12.07 18.31 5.70
CA LYS A 178 -12.78 19.49 6.21
C LYS A 178 -12.06 20.80 5.89
N LYS A 179 -10.74 20.75 5.78
CA LYS A 179 -9.92 21.91 5.44
C LYS A 179 -9.70 21.91 3.92
N LYS A 180 -10.48 22.71 3.19
CA LYS A 180 -10.44 22.83 1.72
C LYS A 180 -9.05 23.15 1.16
N GLU A 181 -8.18 23.73 1.97
CA GLU A 181 -6.79 24.09 1.61
C GLU A 181 -5.88 23.84 2.82
N ILE A 182 -4.90 22.97 2.64
CA ILE A 182 -3.80 22.79 3.58
C ILE A 182 -2.62 23.58 3.02
N SER A 183 -2.17 24.61 3.74
CA SER A 183 -0.89 25.23 3.48
C SER A 183 0.17 24.46 4.28
N LEU A 184 1.13 23.86 3.60
CA LEU A 184 2.30 23.34 4.29
C LEU A 184 3.10 24.51 4.87
N PRO A 185 3.50 24.45 6.15
CA PRO A 185 4.34 25.49 6.72
C PRO A 185 5.62 25.58 5.88
N PHE A 186 6.01 26.80 5.53
CA PHE A 186 7.19 27.13 4.69
C PHE A 186 7.07 26.86 3.18
N SER A 187 5.91 26.47 2.62
CA SER A 187 5.73 26.18 1.19
C SER A 187 6.24 27.32 0.28
N ALA A 188 6.03 28.57 0.63
CA ALA A 188 6.50 29.73 -0.12
C ALA A 188 8.04 29.84 -0.20
N ARG A 189 8.79 29.21 0.71
CA ARG A 189 10.27 29.22 0.69
C ARG A 189 10.85 28.12 -0.19
N PHE A 190 10.09 27.07 -0.45
CA PHE A 190 10.53 25.90 -1.22
C PHE A 190 10.20 26.00 -2.71
N GLU A 191 9.39 27.00 -3.12
CA GLU A 191 8.88 27.16 -4.49
C GLU A 191 9.98 27.30 -5.55
N HIS A 192 11.17 27.78 -5.15
CA HIS A 192 12.28 28.05 -6.07
C HIS A 192 13.50 27.13 -5.91
N ASP A 193 13.44 26.13 -4.99
CA ASP A 193 14.58 25.26 -4.70
C ASP A 193 14.17 23.77 -4.84
N HIS A 194 14.51 23.18 -6.00
CA HIS A 194 14.19 21.79 -6.32
C HIS A 194 14.78 20.78 -5.32
N GLU A 195 15.97 21.07 -4.76
CA GLU A 195 16.59 20.15 -3.79
C GLU A 195 15.79 20.13 -2.48
N LEU A 196 15.40 21.29 -1.97
CA LEU A 196 14.55 21.40 -0.78
C LEU A 196 13.18 20.77 -0.99
N GLN A 197 12.64 20.84 -2.20
CA GLN A 197 11.37 20.19 -2.57
C GLN A 197 11.47 18.67 -2.44
N VAL A 198 12.50 18.08 -3.03
CA VAL A 198 12.73 16.63 -2.97
C VAL A 198 12.96 16.18 -1.53
N PHE A 199 13.80 16.88 -0.75
CA PHE A 199 14.00 16.55 0.65
C PHE A 199 12.72 16.66 1.49
N THR A 200 11.90 17.67 1.25
CA THR A 200 10.61 17.83 1.94
C THR A 200 9.66 16.68 1.63
N ALA A 201 9.58 16.27 0.35
CA ALA A 201 8.80 15.10 -0.06
C ALA A 201 9.26 13.82 0.66
N PHE A 202 10.56 13.57 0.74
CA PHE A 202 11.10 12.43 1.45
C PHE A 202 10.82 12.50 2.96
N ILE A 203 10.95 13.66 3.59
CA ILE A 203 10.62 13.85 5.01
C ILE A 203 9.14 13.53 5.27
N ILE A 204 8.24 13.99 4.40
CA ILE A 204 6.80 13.69 4.52
C ILE A 204 6.57 12.18 4.30
N CYS A 205 7.11 11.61 3.22
CA CYS A 205 6.98 10.21 2.87
C CYS A 205 7.41 9.30 4.04
N PHE A 206 8.67 9.40 4.44
CA PHE A 206 9.24 8.56 5.49
C PHE A 206 8.75 8.93 6.89
N GLY A 207 8.40 10.20 7.13
CA GLY A 207 7.79 10.63 8.39
C GLY A 207 6.44 9.96 8.62
N PHE A 208 5.57 9.93 7.62
CA PHE A 208 4.28 9.24 7.71
C PHE A 208 4.45 7.71 7.74
N ALA A 209 5.39 7.16 6.97
CA ALA A 209 5.72 5.74 7.01
C ALA A 209 6.19 5.30 8.40
N LEU A 210 7.10 6.06 9.02
CA LEU A 210 7.59 5.80 10.38
C LEU A 210 6.49 5.95 11.42
N LEU A 211 5.67 7.00 11.30
CA LEU A 211 4.56 7.24 12.21
C LEU A 211 3.59 6.05 12.24
N THR A 212 3.20 5.52 11.08
CA THR A 212 2.32 4.35 11.03
C THR A 212 3.01 3.08 11.54
N ALA A 213 4.30 2.88 11.24
CA ALA A 213 5.08 1.74 11.69
C ALA A 213 5.20 1.70 13.23
N ILE A 214 5.35 2.85 13.90
CA ILE A 214 5.38 2.94 15.38
C ILE A 214 4.07 2.43 15.99
N PHE A 215 2.94 2.65 15.31
CA PHE A 215 1.63 2.13 15.75
C PHE A 215 1.38 0.68 15.31
N GLY A 216 2.37 -0.02 14.74
CA GLY A 216 2.21 -1.38 14.26
C GLY A 216 1.34 -1.51 13.00
N LEU A 217 1.18 -0.42 12.26
CA LEU A 217 0.50 -0.38 10.96
C LEU A 217 1.52 -0.44 9.81
N SER A 218 1.05 -0.68 8.59
CA SER A 218 1.92 -0.72 7.41
C SER A 218 2.61 0.64 7.15
N ALA A 219 3.94 0.63 7.02
CA ALA A 219 4.72 1.81 6.63
C ALA A 219 4.30 2.32 5.24
N ALA A 220 3.98 1.40 4.34
CA ALA A 220 3.50 1.71 2.99
C ALA A 220 2.14 2.46 3.00
N LEU A 221 1.21 2.07 3.91
CA LEU A 221 -0.03 2.81 4.15
C LEU A 221 0.26 4.24 4.63
N GLY A 222 1.21 4.40 5.54
CA GLY A 222 1.64 5.72 6.01
C GLY A 222 2.17 6.60 4.89
N ALA A 223 3.06 6.08 4.07
CA ALA A 223 3.60 6.78 2.91
C ALA A 223 2.49 7.21 1.93
N PHE A 224 1.53 6.33 1.65
CA PHE A 224 0.37 6.65 0.82
C PHE A 224 -0.45 7.82 1.40
N VAL A 225 -0.74 7.79 2.70
CA VAL A 225 -1.43 8.90 3.39
C VAL A 225 -0.60 10.18 3.31
N GLY A 226 0.73 10.11 3.48
CA GLY A 226 1.64 11.22 3.27
C GLY A 226 1.53 11.83 1.86
N GLY A 227 1.43 10.98 0.83
CA GLY A 227 1.20 11.40 -0.56
C GLY A 227 -0.14 12.13 -0.73
N ILE A 228 -1.21 11.62 -0.12
CA ILE A 228 -2.53 12.30 -0.11
C ILE A 228 -2.45 13.67 0.57
N VAL A 229 -1.70 13.80 1.67
CA VAL A 229 -1.48 15.09 2.35
C VAL A 229 -0.81 16.09 1.42
N VAL A 230 0.21 15.66 0.68
CA VAL A 230 0.89 16.48 -0.32
C VAL A 230 -0.08 16.87 -1.45
N HIS A 231 -0.87 15.92 -1.96
CA HIS A 231 -1.90 16.20 -2.98
C HIS A 231 -2.92 17.23 -2.53
N ALA A 232 -3.37 17.16 -1.27
CA ALA A 232 -4.35 18.09 -0.70
C ALA A 232 -3.79 19.49 -0.46
N ALA A 233 -2.48 19.66 -0.43
CA ALA A 233 -1.81 20.93 -0.27
C ALA A 233 -1.58 21.56 -1.64
N ARG A 234 -2.49 22.44 -2.08
CA ARG A 234 -2.43 23.14 -3.39
C ARG A 234 -1.11 23.88 -3.68
N SER A 235 -0.36 24.21 -2.65
CA SER A 235 0.95 24.89 -2.78
C SER A 235 2.07 23.94 -3.23
N THR A 236 1.76 22.72 -3.67
CA THR A 236 2.74 21.66 -3.94
C THR A 236 2.67 21.11 -5.36
N GLU A 237 2.09 21.86 -6.32
CA GLU A 237 2.10 21.47 -7.75
C GLU A 237 3.52 21.20 -8.28
N TRP A 238 4.52 21.92 -7.75
CA TRP A 238 5.93 21.74 -8.06
C TRP A 238 6.52 20.37 -7.63
N PHE A 239 5.89 19.64 -6.70
CA PHE A 239 6.34 18.29 -6.34
C PHE A 239 6.25 17.31 -7.53
N HIS A 240 5.23 17.46 -8.37
CA HIS A 240 5.05 16.61 -9.54
C HIS A 240 6.23 16.73 -10.50
N ASP A 241 6.71 17.94 -10.75
CA ASP A 241 7.80 18.22 -11.68
C ASP A 241 9.15 17.78 -11.09
N SER A 242 9.41 18.10 -9.82
CA SER A 242 10.68 17.79 -9.15
C SER A 242 10.89 16.29 -8.91
N LEU A 243 9.82 15.53 -8.71
CA LEU A 243 9.87 14.09 -8.44
C LEU A 243 9.67 13.23 -9.70
N HIS A 244 9.45 13.83 -10.87
CA HIS A 244 9.22 13.09 -12.12
C HIS A 244 10.35 12.09 -12.43
N SER A 245 11.61 12.48 -12.24
CA SER A 245 12.76 11.60 -12.48
C SER A 245 12.81 10.41 -11.55
N PHE A 246 12.43 10.57 -10.28
CA PHE A 246 12.35 9.47 -9.32
C PHE A 246 11.18 8.53 -9.64
N ARG A 247 10.05 9.07 -10.06
CA ARG A 247 8.87 8.30 -10.44
C ARG A 247 9.12 7.36 -11.63
N VAL A 248 9.96 7.76 -12.57
CA VAL A 248 10.32 6.92 -13.74
C VAL A 248 11.18 5.72 -13.32
N VAL A 249 11.91 5.82 -12.20
CA VAL A 249 12.79 4.75 -11.69
C VAL A 249 12.04 3.74 -10.85
N PHE A 250 11.02 4.16 -10.09
CA PHE A 250 10.19 3.32 -9.22
C PHE A 250 8.80 3.08 -9.80
#